data_85147d68bcd8f5fc7ab5189d54ae0b9f
#
_entry.id   85147d68bcd8f5fc7ab5189d54ae0b9f
#
_cell.length_a   1.000
_cell.length_b   1.000
_cell.length_c   1.000
_cell.angle_alpha   90.00
_cell.angle_beta   90.00
_cell.angle_gamma   90.00
#
_symmetry.space_group_name_H-M   'P 1'
#
loop_
_entity.id
_entity.type
_entity.pdbx_description
1 polymer ?
#
loop_
_entity_poly.entity_id
_entity_poly.type
_entity_poly.pdbx_seq_one_letter_code
_entity_poly.pdbx_strand_id
1 'polypeptide(L)'
;MKLPEKKVKKLIGMMNSLTQVKIPPMKPILEIFDMAMDEKTLDYLLRVGTEEHTLRDLKKLYIRMYGRADYDANWENFWKEIYEMSFLIPGEEDSEKFLLATIFPGWIELSVSGPLNKKRAAIIEKFMTFWDLLRKVNIAPIRMLTDMQGMRELKTNEPHMSTFLSTGKKAVPLNEPLTSEHQVRTAGDVYELLARHKDQLSVMNCICRTHKQISGGGDCEYGLPIEGCINIGPLSRQLVDNGISRRLTYEEACNLIEDFEKKGCIHTLFHYGSSTDKEAINICNCCNDCCLLYSSYQKGYISKVFVKSFYSPQMIDESRCTGCNKCGKYCATGATYYDKEAKKLVFDYDSCVGCGQCVTQCAFDVRKMVPDERPVFAKTRKRA
;
A
#
# COMPACT_ATOMS: atom_id res chain seq x y z
N MET A 1 25.62 -0.97 16.10
CA MET A 1 26.76 -1.58 15.37
C MET A 1 26.36 -1.60 13.90
N LYS A 2 27.23 -1.23 12.98
CA LYS A 2 26.89 -1.20 11.56
C LYS A 2 26.94 -2.61 10.97
N LEU A 3 25.88 -3.03 10.31
CA LEU A 3 25.80 -4.36 9.68
C LEU A 3 26.75 -4.49 8.48
N PRO A 4 27.21 -5.71 8.12
CA PRO A 4 28.00 -5.94 6.93
C PRO A 4 27.18 -5.61 5.66
N GLU A 5 27.55 -4.56 4.97
CA GLU A 5 26.79 -3.99 3.83
C GLU A 5 26.52 -5.02 2.73
N LYS A 6 27.47 -5.92 2.44
CA LYS A 6 27.29 -7.00 1.45
C LYS A 6 26.16 -7.96 1.82
N LYS A 7 26.04 -8.30 3.12
CA LYS A 7 24.96 -9.17 3.64
C LYS A 7 23.62 -8.46 3.56
N VAL A 8 23.56 -7.17 3.96
CA VAL A 8 22.33 -6.36 3.87
C VAL A 8 21.85 -6.24 2.42
N LYS A 9 22.75 -5.92 1.48
CA LYS A 9 22.42 -5.88 0.05
C LYS A 9 21.88 -7.22 -0.48
N LYS A 10 22.42 -8.35 0.01
CA LYS A 10 21.91 -9.69 -0.33
C LYS A 10 20.48 -9.88 0.18
N LEU A 11 20.19 -9.52 1.45
CA LEU A 11 18.84 -9.62 2.00
C LEU A 11 17.84 -8.73 1.24
N ILE A 12 18.21 -7.49 0.93
CA ILE A 12 17.41 -6.60 0.08
C ILE A 12 17.11 -7.24 -1.27
N GLY A 13 18.10 -7.88 -1.89
CA GLY A 13 17.93 -8.61 -3.15
C GLY A 13 16.91 -9.75 -3.03
N MET A 14 16.95 -10.51 -1.94
CA MET A 14 15.99 -11.58 -1.66
C MET A 14 14.57 -11.02 -1.45
N MET A 15 14.41 -10.01 -0.60
CA MET A 15 13.11 -9.37 -0.37
C MET A 15 12.54 -8.74 -1.66
N ASN A 16 13.40 -8.14 -2.48
CA ASN A 16 13.02 -7.61 -3.79
C ASN A 16 12.60 -8.71 -4.78
N SER A 17 13.15 -9.94 -4.69
CA SER A 17 12.73 -11.01 -5.60
C SER A 17 11.28 -11.45 -5.41
N LEU A 18 10.70 -11.18 -4.24
CA LEU A 18 9.34 -11.54 -3.86
C LEU A 18 8.28 -10.51 -4.29
N THR A 19 8.67 -9.40 -4.92
CA THR A 19 7.75 -8.33 -5.29
C THR A 19 8.08 -7.73 -6.66
N GLN A 20 7.08 -7.14 -7.29
CA GLN A 20 7.26 -6.39 -8.53
C GLN A 20 7.96 -5.05 -8.27
N VAL A 21 7.74 -4.42 -7.12
CA VAL A 21 8.38 -3.15 -6.75
C VAL A 21 9.79 -3.40 -6.23
N LYS A 22 10.79 -2.82 -6.90
CA LYS A 22 12.21 -3.00 -6.54
C LYS A 22 12.74 -1.78 -5.81
N ILE A 23 13.22 -1.97 -4.60
CA ILE A 23 13.85 -0.92 -3.79
C ILE A 23 15.36 -1.02 -3.94
N PRO A 24 16.04 0.01 -4.48
CA PRO A 24 17.49 -0.01 -4.60
C PRO A 24 18.16 0.10 -3.22
N PRO A 25 19.31 -0.59 -2.99
CA PRO A 25 20.03 -0.57 -1.72
C PRO A 25 20.83 0.74 -1.52
N MET A 26 20.12 1.87 -1.51
CA MET A 26 20.70 3.20 -1.25
C MET A 26 20.99 3.39 0.23
N LYS A 27 21.88 4.33 0.56
CA LYS A 27 22.33 4.57 1.94
C LYS A 27 21.18 4.69 2.97
N PRO A 28 20.09 5.45 2.75
CA PRO A 28 19.00 5.51 3.74
C PRO A 28 18.33 4.15 3.98
N ILE A 29 18.21 3.32 2.95
CA ILE A 29 17.64 1.96 3.08
C ILE A 29 18.58 1.07 3.89
N LEU A 30 19.90 1.12 3.61
CA LEU A 30 20.88 0.35 4.40
C LEU A 30 20.85 0.75 5.88
N GLU A 31 20.74 2.06 6.16
CA GLU A 31 20.63 2.59 7.54
C GLU A 31 19.35 2.12 8.26
N ILE A 32 18.25 1.88 7.53
CA ILE A 32 17.03 1.29 8.10
C ILE A 32 17.31 -0.12 8.63
N PHE A 33 18.03 -0.94 7.87
CA PHE A 33 18.42 -2.29 8.30
C PHE A 33 19.35 -2.26 9.53
N ASP A 34 20.31 -1.31 9.56
CA ASP A 34 21.20 -1.10 10.73
C ASP A 34 20.41 -0.75 12.02
N MET A 35 19.24 -0.10 11.89
CA MET A 35 18.37 0.23 13.01
C MET A 35 17.41 -0.89 13.37
N ALA A 36 17.03 -1.72 12.39
CA ALA A 36 15.96 -2.68 12.54
C ALA A 36 16.41 -4.00 13.17
N MET A 37 17.65 -4.45 12.92
CA MET A 37 18.13 -5.77 13.34
C MET A 37 19.62 -5.77 13.73
N ASP A 38 20.04 -6.86 14.38
CA ASP A 38 21.44 -7.17 14.61
C ASP A 38 22.01 -8.13 13.55
N GLU A 39 23.31 -8.46 13.63
CA GLU A 39 23.96 -9.35 12.67
C GLU A 39 23.45 -10.80 12.79
N LYS A 40 23.09 -11.26 14.01
CA LYS A 40 22.51 -12.59 14.24
C LYS A 40 21.19 -12.74 13.48
N THR A 41 20.33 -11.77 13.59
CA THR A 41 19.05 -11.71 12.84
C THR A 41 19.27 -11.67 11.35
N LEU A 42 20.22 -10.85 10.88
CA LEU A 42 20.56 -10.77 9.45
C LEU A 42 21.02 -12.12 8.90
N ASP A 43 21.93 -12.79 9.59
CA ASP A 43 22.44 -14.11 9.17
C ASP A 43 21.35 -15.17 9.17
N TYR A 44 20.46 -15.13 10.13
CA TYR A 44 19.31 -16.04 10.20
C TYR A 44 18.36 -15.81 9.01
N LEU A 45 17.95 -14.57 8.74
CA LEU A 45 17.04 -14.25 7.62
C LEU A 45 17.65 -14.60 6.26
N LEU A 46 18.95 -14.39 6.09
CA LEU A 46 19.68 -14.84 4.88
C LEU A 46 19.64 -16.37 4.69
N ARG A 47 19.53 -17.13 5.78
CA ARG A 47 19.48 -18.59 5.76
C ARG A 47 18.05 -19.13 5.62
N VAL A 48 17.05 -18.40 6.15
CA VAL A 48 15.62 -18.68 5.92
C VAL A 48 15.35 -18.69 4.41
N GLY A 49 15.83 -17.70 3.68
CA GLY A 49 15.62 -17.66 2.24
C GLY A 49 14.28 -17.04 1.86
N THR A 50 13.77 -17.43 0.69
CA THR A 50 12.53 -16.90 0.10
C THR A 50 11.38 -17.92 0.06
N GLU A 51 11.64 -19.13 0.55
CA GLU A 51 10.64 -20.21 0.62
C GLU A 51 9.76 -20.07 1.87
N GLU A 52 8.61 -20.72 1.85
CA GLU A 52 7.74 -20.83 3.01
C GLU A 52 8.24 -21.88 3.99
N HIS A 53 8.18 -21.58 5.29
CA HIS A 53 8.64 -22.44 6.37
C HIS A 53 7.61 -22.56 7.48
N THR A 54 7.40 -23.76 8.01
CA THR A 54 6.66 -23.91 9.28
C THR A 54 7.50 -23.37 10.45
N LEU A 55 6.84 -22.98 11.53
CA LEU A 55 7.53 -22.57 12.76
C LEU A 55 8.51 -23.67 13.26
N ARG A 56 8.15 -24.95 13.04
CA ARG A 56 9.02 -26.09 13.38
C ARG A 56 10.33 -26.08 12.56
N ASP A 57 10.25 -25.75 11.26
CA ASP A 57 11.44 -25.70 10.40
C ASP A 57 12.33 -24.52 10.76
N LEU A 58 11.73 -23.38 11.08
CA LEU A 58 12.44 -22.19 11.57
C LEU A 58 13.18 -22.47 12.88
N LYS A 59 12.54 -23.17 13.83
CA LYS A 59 13.19 -23.63 15.08
C LYS A 59 14.36 -24.58 14.82
N LYS A 60 14.20 -25.54 13.92
CA LYS A 60 15.30 -26.46 13.54
C LYS A 60 16.44 -25.70 12.86
N LEU A 61 16.15 -24.72 12.01
CA LEU A 61 17.15 -23.89 11.38
C LEU A 61 17.97 -23.12 12.41
N TYR A 62 17.29 -22.50 13.41
CA TYR A 62 17.97 -21.77 14.47
C TYR A 62 18.91 -22.68 15.27
N ILE A 63 18.45 -23.88 15.68
CA ILE A 63 19.28 -24.86 16.40
C ILE A 63 20.51 -25.26 15.57
N ARG A 64 20.33 -25.45 14.27
CA ARG A 64 21.45 -25.81 13.35
C ARG A 64 22.49 -24.70 13.26
N MET A 65 22.06 -23.43 13.29
CA MET A 65 22.96 -22.29 13.15
C MET A 65 23.67 -21.92 14.45
N TYR A 66 22.99 -22.01 15.58
CA TYR A 66 23.46 -21.43 16.85
C TYR A 66 23.59 -22.46 17.97
N GLY A 67 23.11 -23.67 17.77
CA GLY A 67 23.19 -24.77 18.74
C GLY A 67 21.98 -24.82 19.69
N ARG A 68 21.85 -25.99 20.35
CA ARG A 68 20.71 -26.25 21.22
C ARG A 68 20.72 -25.38 22.49
N ALA A 69 21.88 -25.14 23.08
CA ALA A 69 21.99 -24.32 24.27
C ALA A 69 21.55 -22.86 24.02
N ASP A 70 21.93 -22.29 22.88
CA ASP A 70 21.48 -20.94 22.50
C ASP A 70 19.97 -20.90 22.21
N TYR A 71 19.44 -21.96 21.59
CA TYR A 71 18.00 -22.08 21.35
C TYR A 71 17.21 -22.07 22.68
N ASP A 72 17.63 -22.90 23.66
CA ASP A 72 16.91 -23.00 24.93
C ASP A 72 16.96 -21.68 25.74
N ALA A 73 18.03 -20.89 25.58
CA ALA A 73 18.20 -19.62 26.26
C ALA A 73 17.55 -18.40 25.57
N ASN A 74 17.54 -18.36 24.23
CA ASN A 74 17.32 -17.12 23.50
C ASN A 74 16.21 -17.17 22.45
N TRP A 75 15.72 -18.35 22.05
CA TRP A 75 14.77 -18.48 20.93
C TRP A 75 13.52 -17.62 21.08
N GLU A 76 12.89 -17.59 22.24
CA GLU A 76 11.61 -16.88 22.43
C GLU A 76 11.80 -15.36 22.22
N ASN A 77 12.88 -14.77 22.74
CA ASN A 77 13.19 -13.36 22.53
C ASN A 77 13.58 -13.08 21.07
N PHE A 78 14.38 -13.94 20.48
CA PHE A 78 14.81 -13.83 19.09
C PHE A 78 13.62 -13.91 18.12
N TRP A 79 12.73 -14.89 18.34
CA TRP A 79 11.51 -15.03 17.52
C TRP A 79 10.59 -13.83 17.69
N LYS A 80 10.42 -13.35 18.93
CA LYS A 80 9.64 -12.16 19.22
C LYS A 80 10.14 -10.95 18.44
N GLU A 81 11.44 -10.70 18.39
CA GLU A 81 12.01 -9.58 17.63
C GLU A 81 11.74 -9.69 16.12
N ILE A 82 11.94 -10.87 15.53
CA ILE A 82 11.64 -11.12 14.10
C ILE A 82 10.15 -10.91 13.82
N TYR A 83 9.30 -11.41 14.69
CA TYR A 83 7.85 -11.38 14.54
C TYR A 83 7.29 -9.96 14.73
N GLU A 84 7.74 -9.23 15.77
CA GLU A 84 7.34 -7.84 16.02
C GLU A 84 7.81 -6.86 14.93
N MET A 85 8.96 -7.13 14.32
CA MET A 85 9.47 -6.34 13.19
C MET A 85 8.90 -6.79 11.85
N SER A 86 8.03 -7.81 11.83
CA SER A 86 7.39 -8.32 10.61
C SER A 86 8.36 -8.71 9.49
N PHE A 87 9.55 -9.23 9.83
CA PHE A 87 10.49 -9.76 8.83
C PHE A 87 9.96 -11.03 8.18
N LEU A 88 9.20 -11.81 8.91
CA LEU A 88 8.47 -12.97 8.43
C LEU A 88 6.97 -12.72 8.58
N ILE A 89 6.23 -12.97 7.51
CA ILE A 89 4.77 -12.81 7.46
C ILE A 89 4.11 -14.16 7.19
N PRO A 90 2.83 -14.36 7.57
CA PRO A 90 2.11 -15.59 7.27
C PRO A 90 2.06 -15.87 5.77
N GLY A 91 2.07 -17.14 5.39
CA GLY A 91 1.84 -17.55 4.02
C GLY A 91 0.43 -17.22 3.53
N GLU A 92 0.29 -17.08 2.21
CA GLU A 92 -0.99 -16.76 1.57
C GLU A 92 -1.99 -17.93 1.69
N GLU A 93 -1.54 -19.13 1.36
CA GLU A 93 -2.39 -20.34 1.34
C GLU A 93 -2.40 -21.05 2.70
N ASP A 94 -1.35 -20.93 3.48
CA ASP A 94 -1.18 -21.62 4.75
C ASP A 94 -0.64 -20.66 5.83
N SER A 95 -1.55 -20.20 6.69
CA SER A 95 -1.23 -19.27 7.78
C SER A 95 -0.33 -19.87 8.88
N GLU A 96 -0.11 -21.19 8.88
CA GLU A 96 0.84 -21.87 9.77
C GLU A 96 2.28 -21.80 9.25
N LYS A 97 2.48 -21.38 8.00
CA LYS A 97 3.77 -21.12 7.40
C LYS A 97 4.11 -19.65 7.40
N PHE A 98 5.39 -19.38 7.34
CA PHE A 98 5.98 -18.05 7.29
C PHE A 98 6.90 -17.90 6.10
N LEU A 99 6.86 -16.74 5.48
CA LEU A 99 7.77 -16.35 4.40
C LEU A 99 8.40 -15.00 4.69
N LEU A 100 9.55 -14.74 4.07
CA LEU A 100 10.22 -13.45 4.15
C LEU A 100 9.32 -12.36 3.56
N ALA A 101 9.11 -11.28 4.30
CA ALA A 101 8.30 -10.15 3.82
C ALA A 101 8.98 -9.47 2.63
N THR A 102 8.19 -8.95 1.70
CA THR A 102 8.69 -8.02 0.66
C THR A 102 9.19 -6.74 1.32
N ILE A 103 10.13 -6.02 0.69
CA ILE A 103 10.69 -4.82 1.31
C ILE A 103 9.69 -3.65 1.30
N PHE A 104 9.03 -3.43 0.14
CA PHE A 104 8.03 -2.38 -0.07
C PHE A 104 7.17 -2.71 -1.33
N PRO A 105 5.84 -2.55 -1.31
CA PRO A 105 5.04 -2.50 -0.07
C PRO A 105 5.23 -3.77 0.75
N GLY A 106 5.26 -3.66 2.07
CA GLY A 106 5.44 -4.80 2.97
C GLY A 106 6.20 -4.46 4.25
N TRP A 107 7.40 -5.02 4.42
CA TRP A 107 8.16 -4.94 5.67
C TRP A 107 8.33 -3.51 6.23
N ILE A 108 8.67 -2.53 5.37
CA ILE A 108 8.88 -1.15 5.86
C ILE A 108 7.62 -0.60 6.50
N GLU A 109 6.47 -0.74 5.83
CA GLU A 109 5.20 -0.26 6.38
C GLU A 109 4.81 -1.03 7.64
N LEU A 110 4.90 -2.36 7.60
CA LEU A 110 4.50 -3.21 8.72
C LEU A 110 5.34 -2.93 9.97
N SER A 111 6.66 -2.77 9.81
CA SER A 111 7.58 -2.54 10.92
C SER A 111 7.37 -1.21 11.65
N VAL A 112 6.75 -0.21 11.00
CA VAL A 112 6.60 1.14 11.57
C VAL A 112 5.16 1.56 11.86
N SER A 113 4.16 0.80 11.43
CA SER A 113 2.75 1.17 11.55
C SER A 113 2.12 0.91 12.92
N GLY A 114 2.87 0.36 13.86
CA GLY A 114 2.43 0.20 15.25
C GLY A 114 2.53 1.50 16.07
N PRO A 115 2.30 1.42 17.39
CA PRO A 115 2.43 2.55 18.29
C PRO A 115 3.77 3.26 18.12
N LEU A 116 3.74 4.58 17.95
CA LEU A 116 4.93 5.38 17.65
C LEU A 116 5.94 5.32 18.81
N ASN A 117 7.18 5.00 18.49
CA ASN A 117 8.33 5.06 19.39
C ASN A 117 9.54 5.64 18.66
N LYS A 118 10.64 5.88 19.38
CA LYS A 118 11.86 6.49 18.81
C LYS A 118 12.43 5.69 17.63
N LYS A 119 12.43 4.35 17.71
CA LYS A 119 12.93 3.47 16.63
C LYS A 119 12.05 3.58 15.39
N ARG A 120 10.74 3.47 15.52
CA ARG A 120 9.79 3.60 14.41
C ARG A 120 9.85 4.98 13.76
N ALA A 121 9.88 6.06 14.56
CA ALA A 121 10.03 7.41 14.05
C ALA A 121 11.32 7.57 13.20
N ALA A 122 12.45 7.07 13.71
CA ALA A 122 13.73 7.14 12.97
C ALA A 122 13.69 6.34 11.66
N ILE A 123 13.06 5.16 11.64
CA ILE A 123 12.88 4.37 10.41
C ILE A 123 12.00 5.12 9.40
N ILE A 124 10.88 5.71 9.84
CA ILE A 124 10.01 6.52 8.99
C ILE A 124 10.79 7.68 8.37
N GLU A 125 11.53 8.45 9.16
CA GLU A 125 12.34 9.58 8.68
C GLU A 125 13.39 9.14 7.64
N LYS A 126 14.06 8.00 7.87
CA LYS A 126 15.03 7.45 6.91
C LYS A 126 14.36 6.99 5.61
N PHE A 127 13.21 6.35 5.70
CA PHE A 127 12.45 5.95 4.52
C PHE A 127 11.98 7.17 3.72
N MET A 128 11.54 8.22 4.39
CA MET A 128 11.15 9.46 3.73
C MET A 128 12.36 10.19 3.12
N THR A 129 13.54 10.13 3.77
CA THR A 129 14.79 10.63 3.19
C THR A 129 15.15 9.89 1.90
N PHE A 130 14.98 8.56 1.86
CA PHE A 130 15.11 7.77 0.63
C PHE A 130 14.16 8.28 -0.47
N TRP A 131 12.91 8.51 -0.12
CA TRP A 131 11.89 9.02 -1.04
C TRP A 131 12.22 10.41 -1.57
N ASP A 132 12.77 11.30 -0.72
CA ASP A 132 13.21 12.63 -1.11
C ASP A 132 14.46 12.59 -2.00
N LEU A 133 15.37 11.64 -1.77
CA LEU A 133 16.50 11.42 -2.67
C LEU A 133 16.03 10.98 -4.05
N LEU A 134 15.04 10.09 -4.13
CA LEU A 134 14.42 9.69 -5.39
C LEU A 134 13.77 10.87 -6.14
N ARG A 135 13.28 11.88 -5.41
CA ARG A 135 12.74 13.12 -6.01
C ARG A 135 13.83 14.05 -6.53
N LYS A 136 15.00 14.13 -5.85
CA LYS A 136 16.10 15.05 -6.16
C LYS A 136 17.04 14.52 -7.24
N VAL A 137 17.28 13.23 -7.29
CA VAL A 137 18.07 12.59 -8.35
C VAL A 137 17.33 12.75 -9.67
N ASN A 138 18.07 12.90 -10.78
CA ASN A 138 17.45 12.96 -12.11
C ASN A 138 16.62 11.70 -12.36
N ILE A 139 15.31 11.84 -12.20
CA ILE A 139 14.33 10.76 -12.01
C ILE A 139 14.06 10.01 -13.31
N ALA A 140 14.59 10.45 -14.44
CA ALA A 140 14.44 9.75 -15.72
C ALA A 140 14.75 8.23 -15.64
N PRO A 141 15.86 7.79 -14.99
CA PRO A 141 16.12 6.36 -14.81
C PRO A 141 15.10 5.64 -13.95
N ILE A 142 14.63 6.27 -12.85
CA ILE A 142 13.65 5.64 -11.94
C ILE A 142 12.27 5.57 -12.61
N ARG A 143 11.87 6.63 -13.30
CA ARG A 143 10.65 6.65 -14.09
C ARG A 143 10.69 5.59 -15.20
N MET A 144 11.82 5.45 -15.89
CA MET A 144 12.02 4.41 -16.88
C MET A 144 11.91 3.01 -16.27
N LEU A 145 12.46 2.78 -15.07
CA LEU A 145 12.32 1.51 -14.34
C LEU A 145 10.87 1.21 -13.98
N THR A 146 10.11 2.20 -13.49
CA THR A 146 8.68 2.02 -13.18
C THR A 146 7.85 1.81 -14.44
N ASP A 147 8.18 2.49 -15.54
CA ASP A 147 7.54 2.28 -16.84
C ASP A 147 7.83 0.89 -17.41
N MET A 148 9.08 0.43 -17.33
CA MET A 148 9.47 -0.93 -17.74
C MET A 148 8.80 -1.99 -16.87
N GLN A 149 8.70 -1.75 -15.57
CA GLN A 149 8.00 -2.63 -14.63
C GLN A 149 6.50 -2.69 -14.96
N GLY A 150 5.85 -1.56 -15.19
CA GLY A 150 4.45 -1.49 -15.60
C GLY A 150 4.20 -2.20 -16.94
N MET A 151 5.14 -2.14 -17.91
CA MET A 151 5.03 -2.91 -19.15
C MET A 151 5.17 -4.42 -18.89
N ARG A 152 6.03 -4.83 -17.94
CA ARG A 152 6.17 -6.23 -17.54
C ARG A 152 4.90 -6.72 -16.86
N GLU A 153 4.36 -5.96 -15.95
CA GLU A 153 3.09 -6.24 -15.25
C GLU A 153 1.93 -6.39 -16.24
N LEU A 154 1.84 -5.49 -17.23
CA LEU A 154 0.85 -5.63 -18.31
C LEU A 154 0.98 -6.96 -19.09
N LYS A 155 2.19 -7.45 -19.30
CA LYS A 155 2.43 -8.74 -19.98
C LYS A 155 2.06 -9.94 -19.12
N THR A 156 2.25 -9.83 -17.81
CA THR A 156 2.04 -10.91 -16.84
C THR A 156 0.67 -10.85 -16.19
N ASN A 157 -0.10 -9.76 -16.38
CA ASN A 157 -1.35 -9.46 -15.67
C ASN A 157 -1.23 -9.42 -14.15
N GLU A 158 -0.08 -9.03 -13.65
CA GLU A 158 0.22 -8.97 -12.21
C GLU A 158 0.53 -7.55 -11.74
N PRO A 159 -0.43 -6.60 -11.78
CA PRO A 159 -0.24 -5.28 -11.21
C PRO A 159 -0.14 -5.39 -9.69
N HIS A 160 0.75 -4.61 -9.08
CA HIS A 160 1.04 -4.67 -7.66
C HIS A 160 0.06 -3.89 -6.77
N MET A 161 -0.84 -3.14 -7.37
CA MET A 161 -1.78 -2.28 -6.64
C MET A 161 -3.03 -2.05 -7.46
N SER A 162 -4.20 -2.20 -6.85
CA SER A 162 -5.49 -1.88 -7.47
C SER A 162 -6.23 -0.80 -6.69
N THR A 163 -7.02 0.00 -7.40
CA THR A 163 -7.87 1.04 -6.83
C THR A 163 -9.32 0.61 -6.93
N PHE A 164 -10.03 0.61 -5.81
CA PHE A 164 -11.45 0.30 -5.76
C PHE A 164 -12.31 1.52 -6.00
N LEU A 165 -13.47 1.27 -6.52
CA LEU A 165 -14.53 2.24 -6.54
C LEU A 165 -15.16 2.32 -5.15
N SER A 166 -15.13 3.50 -4.56
CA SER A 166 -15.75 3.85 -3.32
C SER A 166 -17.08 4.54 -3.63
N THR A 167 -18.20 3.85 -3.51
CA THR A 167 -19.53 4.40 -3.85
C THR A 167 -20.52 4.35 -2.70
N GLY A 168 -20.04 4.30 -1.45
CA GLY A 168 -20.92 4.08 -0.33
C GLY A 168 -21.60 2.70 -0.40
N LYS A 169 -22.63 2.47 0.37
CA LYS A 169 -23.33 1.15 0.46
C LYS A 169 -23.97 0.63 -0.83
N LYS A 170 -23.78 1.30 -1.96
CA LYS A 170 -24.27 0.88 -3.27
C LYS A 170 -23.11 0.55 -4.19
N ALA A 171 -22.45 -0.58 -3.94
CA ALA A 171 -21.67 -1.21 -5.00
C ALA A 171 -22.62 -1.54 -6.15
N VAL A 172 -22.22 -1.13 -7.35
CA VAL A 172 -22.89 -1.64 -8.55
C VAL A 172 -22.21 -2.96 -8.86
N PRO A 173 -22.86 -4.11 -8.65
CA PRO A 173 -22.29 -5.39 -9.03
C PRO A 173 -22.04 -5.36 -10.54
N LEU A 174 -20.82 -5.72 -10.95
CA LEU A 174 -20.52 -6.04 -12.34
C LEU A 174 -21.24 -7.37 -12.62
N ASN A 175 -22.44 -7.30 -13.16
CA ASN A 175 -23.24 -8.48 -13.50
C ASN A 175 -22.80 -9.18 -14.81
N GLU A 176 -21.73 -8.68 -15.46
CA GLU A 176 -21.19 -9.30 -16.66
C GLU A 176 -19.72 -9.65 -16.42
N PRO A 177 -19.28 -10.87 -16.78
CA PRO A 177 -17.86 -11.21 -16.78
C PRO A 177 -17.18 -10.31 -17.82
N LEU A 178 -16.29 -9.44 -17.36
CA LEU A 178 -15.40 -8.71 -18.26
C LEU A 178 -14.54 -9.73 -19.01
N THR A 179 -14.73 -9.84 -20.31
CA THR A 179 -14.13 -10.87 -21.17
C THR A 179 -12.68 -10.61 -21.53
N SER A 180 -12.00 -9.63 -20.91
CA SER A 180 -10.59 -9.42 -21.16
C SER A 180 -9.74 -10.29 -20.23
N GLU A 181 -8.75 -10.95 -20.79
CA GLU A 181 -7.74 -11.73 -20.07
C GLU A 181 -6.95 -10.90 -19.05
N HIS A 182 -7.17 -9.58 -19.02
CA HIS A 182 -6.48 -8.59 -18.21
C HIS A 182 -7.34 -8.08 -17.04
N GLN A 183 -8.27 -8.90 -16.58
CA GLN A 183 -9.08 -8.56 -15.43
C GLN A 183 -8.25 -8.45 -14.15
N VAL A 184 -7.91 -7.22 -13.76
CA VAL A 184 -7.94 -6.92 -12.37
C VAL A 184 -9.35 -7.33 -11.91
N ARG A 185 -9.49 -8.47 -11.27
CA ARG A 185 -10.70 -8.76 -10.55
C ARG A 185 -10.80 -7.63 -9.53
N THR A 186 -11.61 -6.63 -9.82
CA THR A 186 -12.15 -5.83 -8.75
C THR A 186 -12.72 -6.88 -7.82
N ALA A 187 -11.91 -7.32 -6.84
CA ALA A 187 -12.43 -8.16 -5.82
C ALA A 187 -13.62 -7.36 -5.35
N GLY A 188 -14.80 -7.74 -5.69
CA GLY A 188 -16.05 -7.03 -5.57
C GLY A 188 -16.05 -5.79 -4.67
N ASP A 189 -17.10 -5.29 -4.33
CA ASP A 189 -17.30 -4.32 -3.29
C ASP A 189 -16.28 -4.49 -2.15
N VAL A 190 -15.62 -3.41 -1.71
CA VAL A 190 -14.76 -3.41 -0.52
C VAL A 190 -15.48 -4.05 0.67
N TYR A 191 -16.79 -3.87 0.79
CA TYR A 191 -17.60 -4.50 1.83
C TYR A 191 -17.70 -6.02 1.67
N GLU A 192 -17.74 -6.53 0.44
CA GLU A 192 -17.71 -7.97 0.19
C GLU A 192 -16.35 -8.56 0.58
N LEU A 193 -15.25 -7.87 0.27
CA LEU A 193 -13.92 -8.25 0.72
C LEU A 193 -13.84 -8.30 2.25
N LEU A 194 -14.34 -7.26 2.93
CA LEU A 194 -14.40 -7.23 4.39
C LEU A 194 -15.28 -8.36 4.96
N ALA A 195 -16.40 -8.68 4.32
CA ALA A 195 -17.29 -9.75 4.74
C ALA A 195 -16.64 -11.14 4.65
N ARG A 196 -15.85 -11.39 3.60
CA ARG A 196 -15.09 -12.63 3.44
C ARG A 196 -14.07 -12.86 4.56
N HIS A 197 -13.52 -11.77 5.11
CA HIS A 197 -12.51 -11.81 6.16
C HIS A 197 -12.99 -11.27 7.52
N LYS A 198 -14.30 -11.30 7.79
CA LYS A 198 -14.95 -10.67 8.96
C LYS A 198 -14.32 -10.99 10.31
N ASP A 199 -13.71 -12.16 10.45
CA ASP A 199 -13.07 -12.62 11.69
C ASP A 199 -11.57 -12.27 11.77
N GLN A 200 -11.01 -11.68 10.71
CA GLN A 200 -9.59 -11.38 10.56
C GLN A 200 -9.39 -9.97 10.00
N LEU A 201 -9.93 -8.98 10.70
CA LEU A 201 -9.83 -7.57 10.36
C LEU A 201 -9.09 -6.80 11.46
N SER A 202 -8.23 -5.88 11.05
CA SER A 202 -7.57 -4.95 11.96
C SER A 202 -7.22 -3.63 11.28
N VAL A 203 -6.93 -2.60 12.08
CA VAL A 203 -6.50 -1.30 11.58
C VAL A 203 -5.15 -0.94 12.18
N MET A 204 -4.25 -0.40 11.36
CA MET A 204 -2.95 0.10 11.76
C MET A 204 -2.73 1.55 11.35
N ASN A 205 -1.70 2.16 11.91
CA ASN A 205 -1.32 3.52 11.58
C ASN A 205 -0.88 3.66 10.11
N CYS A 206 -1.37 4.68 9.45
CA CYS A 206 -0.93 5.05 8.10
C CYS A 206 0.46 5.71 8.17
N ILE A 207 1.48 5.10 7.58
CA ILE A 207 2.86 5.63 7.55
C ILE A 207 2.92 7.06 6.99
N CYS A 208 2.13 7.37 5.97
CA CYS A 208 2.13 8.69 5.33
C CYS A 208 1.58 9.78 6.27
N ARG A 209 0.50 9.50 7.01
CA ARG A 209 -0.07 10.43 8.00
C ARG A 209 0.84 10.57 9.22
N THR A 210 1.37 9.46 9.71
CA THR A 210 2.34 9.45 10.80
C THR A 210 3.56 10.31 10.46
N HIS A 211 4.11 10.13 9.25
CA HIS A 211 5.23 10.98 8.80
C HIS A 211 4.86 12.46 8.79
N LYS A 212 3.70 12.83 8.24
CA LYS A 212 3.28 14.25 8.20
C LYS A 212 3.27 14.86 9.60
N GLN A 213 2.74 14.14 10.60
CA GLN A 213 2.73 14.61 11.99
C GLN A 213 4.13 14.75 12.60
N ILE A 214 4.97 13.71 12.51
CA ILE A 214 6.31 13.74 13.14
C ILE A 214 7.28 14.73 12.47
N SER A 215 7.06 15.03 11.18
CA SER A 215 7.87 16.03 10.44
C SER A 215 7.40 17.49 10.63
N GLY A 216 6.45 17.73 11.52
CA GLY A 216 5.91 19.07 11.79
C GLY A 216 4.90 19.58 10.76
N GLY A 217 4.42 18.73 9.84
CA GLY A 217 3.40 19.07 8.84
C GLY A 217 1.97 19.11 9.41
N GLY A 218 1.80 18.84 10.71
CA GLY A 218 0.50 18.85 11.38
C GLY A 218 -0.41 17.68 11.02
N ASP A 219 -1.69 17.82 11.35
CA ASP A 219 -2.71 16.81 11.07
C ASP A 219 -3.10 16.79 9.59
N CYS A 220 -3.80 15.73 9.20
CA CYS A 220 -4.38 15.62 7.86
C CYS A 220 -5.43 16.71 7.63
N GLU A 221 -5.34 17.48 6.53
CA GLU A 221 -6.27 18.55 6.17
C GLU A 221 -7.72 18.08 5.99
N TYR A 222 -7.92 16.79 5.76
CA TYR A 222 -9.23 16.16 5.64
C TYR A 222 -9.78 15.63 6.99
N GLY A 223 -9.08 15.90 8.11
CA GLY A 223 -9.49 15.43 9.43
C GLY A 223 -9.46 13.91 9.58
N LEU A 224 -8.55 13.25 8.86
CA LEU A 224 -8.40 11.80 8.90
C LEU A 224 -7.52 11.38 10.08
N PRO A 225 -7.88 10.32 10.83
CA PRO A 225 -7.05 9.81 11.91
C PRO A 225 -5.76 9.19 11.39
N ILE A 226 -4.77 8.98 12.26
CA ILE A 226 -3.55 8.22 11.94
C ILE A 226 -3.90 6.78 11.57
N GLU A 227 -4.78 6.12 12.33
CA GLU A 227 -5.32 4.81 11.95
C GLU A 227 -6.01 4.91 10.60
N GLY A 228 -5.53 4.19 9.60
CA GLY A 228 -6.05 4.37 8.26
C GLY A 228 -5.76 3.24 7.28
N CYS A 229 -5.01 2.22 7.70
CA CYS A 229 -4.75 1.04 6.89
C CYS A 229 -5.47 -0.15 7.50
N ILE A 230 -6.46 -0.71 6.80
CA ILE A 230 -7.20 -1.91 7.24
C ILE A 230 -6.50 -3.14 6.71
N ASN A 231 -6.08 -4.02 7.61
CA ASN A 231 -5.47 -5.30 7.25
C ASN A 231 -6.52 -6.40 7.28
N ILE A 232 -6.38 -7.37 6.40
CA ILE A 232 -7.30 -8.49 6.20
C ILE A 232 -6.56 -9.82 6.18
N GLY A 233 -7.26 -10.88 6.55
CA GLY A 233 -6.75 -12.24 6.49
C GLY A 233 -5.66 -12.55 7.53
N PRO A 234 -4.79 -13.55 7.27
CA PRO A 234 -3.78 -14.03 8.22
C PRO A 234 -2.81 -12.94 8.70
N LEU A 235 -2.45 -11.98 7.84
CA LEU A 235 -1.60 -10.86 8.19
C LEU A 235 -2.23 -9.99 9.29
N SER A 236 -3.55 -9.76 9.24
CA SER A 236 -4.28 -9.01 10.26
C SER A 236 -4.09 -9.62 11.65
N ARG A 237 -4.16 -10.96 11.77
CA ARG A 237 -3.96 -11.67 13.03
C ARG A 237 -2.57 -11.43 13.58
N GLN A 238 -1.53 -11.63 12.76
CA GLN A 238 -0.14 -11.39 13.16
C GLN A 238 0.07 -9.96 13.66
N LEU A 239 -0.45 -8.97 12.96
CA LEU A 239 -0.26 -7.57 13.33
C LEU A 239 -0.97 -7.20 14.64
N VAL A 240 -2.10 -7.83 14.95
CA VAL A 240 -2.77 -7.70 16.25
C VAL A 240 -1.93 -8.36 17.36
N ASP A 241 -1.44 -9.58 17.15
CA ASP A 241 -0.62 -10.31 18.11
C ASP A 241 0.68 -9.54 18.41
N ASN A 242 1.24 -8.85 17.42
CA ASN A 242 2.42 -7.99 17.56
C ASN A 242 2.14 -6.62 18.19
N GLY A 243 0.88 -6.28 18.48
CA GLY A 243 0.51 -4.96 18.97
C GLY A 243 0.74 -3.83 17.94
N ILE A 244 0.85 -4.16 16.66
CA ILE A 244 0.98 -3.20 15.55
C ILE A 244 -0.38 -2.67 15.15
N SER A 245 -1.40 -3.54 15.14
CA SER A 245 -2.76 -3.23 14.73
C SER A 245 -3.75 -3.43 15.85
N ARG A 246 -4.84 -2.67 15.80
CA ARG A 246 -6.04 -2.89 16.63
C ARG A 246 -7.03 -3.76 15.86
N ARG A 247 -7.55 -4.82 16.51
CA ARG A 247 -8.62 -5.66 15.94
C ARG A 247 -9.86 -4.84 15.62
N LEU A 248 -10.51 -5.17 14.54
CA LEU A 248 -11.81 -4.62 14.13
C LEU A 248 -12.87 -5.71 14.06
N THR A 249 -14.09 -5.36 14.43
CA THR A 249 -15.28 -6.10 13.98
C THR A 249 -15.58 -5.74 12.52
N TYR A 250 -16.40 -6.54 11.86
CA TYR A 250 -16.87 -6.24 10.49
C TYR A 250 -17.60 -4.89 10.42
N GLU A 251 -18.46 -4.62 11.40
CA GLU A 251 -19.20 -3.36 11.47
C GLU A 251 -18.29 -2.14 11.65
N GLU A 252 -17.30 -2.23 12.55
CA GLU A 252 -16.30 -1.18 12.73
C GLU A 252 -15.51 -0.91 11.44
N ALA A 253 -15.10 -1.98 10.72
CA ALA A 253 -14.39 -1.84 9.45
C ALA A 253 -15.25 -1.17 8.39
N CYS A 254 -16.52 -1.53 8.26
CA CYS A 254 -17.46 -0.89 7.34
C CYS A 254 -17.67 0.60 7.69
N ASN A 255 -17.84 0.93 8.97
CA ASN A 255 -18.00 2.31 9.41
C ASN A 255 -16.74 3.14 9.11
N LEU A 256 -15.54 2.58 9.30
CA LEU A 256 -14.29 3.25 8.94
C LEU A 256 -14.21 3.53 7.44
N ILE A 257 -14.53 2.56 6.59
CA ILE A 257 -14.56 2.75 5.13
C ILE A 257 -15.53 3.87 4.75
N GLU A 258 -16.74 3.85 5.31
CA GLU A 258 -17.75 4.89 5.04
C GLU A 258 -17.27 6.29 5.47
N ASP A 259 -16.66 6.41 6.65
CA ASP A 259 -16.11 7.67 7.14
C ASP A 259 -14.95 8.18 6.29
N PHE A 260 -14.05 7.29 5.88
CA PHE A 260 -12.94 7.62 5.01
C PHE A 260 -13.41 8.07 3.63
N GLU A 261 -14.42 7.41 3.08
CA GLU A 261 -15.05 7.80 1.81
C GLU A 261 -15.64 9.21 1.88
N LYS A 262 -16.45 9.49 2.91
CA LYS A 262 -17.04 10.82 3.15
C LYS A 262 -15.97 11.92 3.25
N LYS A 263 -14.81 11.60 3.80
CA LYS A 263 -13.66 12.51 3.94
C LYS A 263 -12.74 12.57 2.72
N GLY A 264 -13.07 11.87 1.63
CA GLY A 264 -12.37 11.95 0.35
C GLY A 264 -11.20 10.98 0.18
N CYS A 265 -11.16 9.88 0.94
CA CYS A 265 -10.16 8.85 0.76
C CYS A 265 -10.40 8.01 -0.51
N ILE A 266 -9.31 7.58 -1.09
CA ILE A 266 -9.28 6.57 -2.14
C ILE A 266 -8.89 5.24 -1.51
N HIS A 267 -9.71 4.21 -1.74
CA HIS A 267 -9.42 2.85 -1.26
C HIS A 267 -8.51 2.15 -2.27
N THR A 268 -7.30 1.83 -1.83
CA THR A 268 -6.28 1.17 -2.65
C THR A 268 -5.91 -0.15 -2.01
N LEU A 269 -6.00 -1.24 -2.74
CA LEU A 269 -5.61 -2.56 -2.26
C LEU A 269 -4.13 -2.83 -2.47
N PHE A 270 -3.57 -3.51 -1.50
CA PHE A 270 -2.28 -4.17 -1.60
C PHE A 270 -2.47 -5.69 -1.53
N HIS A 271 -1.73 -6.42 -2.37
CA HIS A 271 -1.83 -7.86 -2.51
C HIS A 271 -0.51 -8.54 -2.15
N TYR A 272 -0.54 -9.82 -1.84
CA TYR A 272 0.67 -10.63 -1.66
C TYR A 272 1.59 -10.51 -2.88
N GLY A 273 2.90 -10.37 -2.64
CA GLY A 273 3.89 -10.24 -3.70
C GLY A 273 3.66 -9.07 -4.66
N SER A 274 2.77 -8.13 -4.31
CA SER A 274 2.33 -7.02 -5.17
C SER A 274 1.64 -7.50 -6.46
N SER A 275 0.90 -8.60 -6.40
CA SER A 275 0.19 -9.19 -7.52
C SER A 275 -1.31 -9.24 -7.27
N THR A 276 -2.13 -8.79 -8.23
CA THR A 276 -3.61 -8.71 -8.08
C THR A 276 -4.33 -10.02 -8.35
N ASP A 277 -3.64 -11.05 -8.82
CA ASP A 277 -4.14 -12.42 -8.90
C ASP A 277 -4.09 -13.14 -7.55
N LYS A 278 -3.37 -12.54 -6.58
CA LYS A 278 -3.25 -13.01 -5.21
C LYS A 278 -4.20 -12.30 -4.27
N GLU A 279 -4.41 -12.90 -3.09
CA GLU A 279 -5.29 -12.33 -2.08
C GLU A 279 -4.84 -10.93 -1.65
N ALA A 280 -5.81 -10.03 -1.45
CA ALA A 280 -5.54 -8.73 -0.87
C ALA A 280 -5.23 -8.88 0.63
N ILE A 281 -4.23 -8.14 1.10
CA ILE A 281 -3.76 -8.17 2.49
C ILE A 281 -4.03 -6.87 3.24
N ASN A 282 -4.25 -5.78 2.50
CA ASN A 282 -4.45 -4.46 3.09
C ASN A 282 -5.30 -3.56 2.21
N ILE A 283 -6.15 -2.76 2.84
CA ILE A 283 -6.91 -1.67 2.24
C ILE A 283 -6.33 -0.35 2.75
N CYS A 284 -5.58 0.33 1.88
CA CYS A 284 -5.02 1.64 2.19
C CYS A 284 -6.04 2.73 1.88
N ASN A 285 -6.36 3.58 2.87
CA ASN A 285 -7.30 4.68 2.74
C ASN A 285 -6.55 5.99 2.49
N CYS A 286 -6.22 6.23 1.23
CA CYS A 286 -5.32 7.29 0.79
C CYS A 286 -6.05 8.63 0.61
N CYS A 287 -5.45 9.71 1.06
CA CYS A 287 -5.95 11.09 0.82
C CYS A 287 -5.00 11.86 -0.10
N ASN A 288 -5.52 12.93 -0.69
CA ASN A 288 -4.74 13.80 -1.56
C ASN A 288 -3.67 14.63 -0.82
N ASP A 289 -3.83 14.83 0.48
CA ASP A 289 -2.93 15.62 1.33
C ASP A 289 -1.68 14.85 1.76
N CYS A 290 -1.87 13.70 2.42
CA CYS A 290 -0.78 13.00 3.08
C CYS A 290 -0.12 11.91 2.21
N CYS A 291 -0.86 11.32 1.25
CA CYS A 291 -0.40 10.11 0.56
C CYS A 291 0.85 10.36 -0.27
N LEU A 292 1.91 9.65 0.10
CA LEU A 292 3.21 9.71 -0.56
C LEU A 292 3.14 9.29 -2.04
N LEU A 293 2.41 8.22 -2.33
CA LEU A 293 2.31 7.68 -3.70
C LEU A 293 1.52 8.62 -4.60
N TYR A 294 0.33 9.09 -4.18
CA TYR A 294 -0.48 10.00 -4.99
C TYR A 294 0.22 11.34 -5.20
N SER A 295 0.87 11.90 -4.17
CA SER A 295 1.63 13.14 -4.33
C SER A 295 2.83 12.98 -5.27
N SER A 296 3.50 11.83 -5.24
CA SER A 296 4.60 11.51 -6.14
C SER A 296 4.13 11.31 -7.58
N TYR A 297 2.97 10.69 -7.77
CA TYR A 297 2.34 10.54 -9.09
C TYR A 297 1.95 11.90 -9.69
N GLN A 298 1.28 12.76 -8.92
CA GLN A 298 0.91 14.10 -9.40
C GLN A 298 2.11 14.94 -9.84
N LYS A 299 3.23 14.81 -9.14
CA LYS A 299 4.49 15.50 -9.48
C LYS A 299 5.29 14.82 -10.59
N GLY A 300 4.78 13.72 -11.16
CA GLY A 300 5.43 12.97 -12.23
C GLY A 300 6.70 12.21 -11.80
N TYR A 301 6.86 11.92 -10.52
CA TYR A 301 8.02 11.17 -9.99
C TYR A 301 7.88 9.67 -10.18
N ILE A 302 6.67 9.16 -10.16
CA ILE A 302 6.36 7.75 -10.39
C ILE A 302 5.29 7.62 -11.45
N SER A 303 5.28 6.50 -12.17
CA SER A 303 4.32 6.20 -13.23
C SER A 303 3.89 4.75 -13.14
N LYS A 304 2.72 4.45 -13.74
CA LYS A 304 2.18 3.09 -13.84
C LYS A 304 2.11 2.32 -12.51
N VAL A 305 1.97 3.03 -11.38
CA VAL A 305 1.85 2.46 -10.03
C VAL A 305 0.41 2.12 -9.70
N PHE A 306 -0.54 2.95 -10.20
CA PHE A 306 -1.96 2.78 -9.90
C PHE A 306 -2.67 2.02 -11.01
N VAL A 307 -3.25 0.90 -10.62
CA VAL A 307 -4.21 0.17 -11.44
C VAL A 307 -5.57 0.85 -11.32
N LYS A 308 -6.14 1.22 -12.46
CA LYS A 308 -7.44 1.86 -12.52
C LYS A 308 -8.56 0.88 -12.13
N SER A 309 -9.60 1.38 -11.47
CA SER A 309 -10.86 0.64 -11.39
C SER A 309 -11.53 0.59 -12.77
N PHE A 310 -12.43 -0.37 -12.99
CA PHE A 310 -13.23 -0.49 -14.23
C PHE A 310 -14.46 0.41 -14.20
N TYR A 311 -14.29 1.62 -13.63
CA TYR A 311 -15.32 2.64 -13.59
C TYR A 311 -14.72 4.01 -13.95
N SER A 312 -15.53 4.84 -14.59
CA SER A 312 -15.19 6.24 -14.85
C SER A 312 -16.37 7.17 -14.53
N PRO A 313 -16.09 8.42 -14.16
CA PRO A 313 -17.14 9.40 -13.96
C PRO A 313 -17.67 9.88 -15.30
N GLN A 314 -18.96 9.71 -15.56
CA GLN A 314 -19.67 10.24 -16.70
C GLN A 314 -20.45 11.51 -16.33
N MET A 315 -20.39 12.50 -17.18
CA MET A 315 -21.21 13.73 -17.07
C MET A 315 -22.69 13.39 -17.22
N ILE A 316 -23.52 13.85 -16.26
CA ILE A 316 -24.98 13.77 -16.35
C ILE A 316 -25.54 15.10 -16.89
N ASP A 317 -25.17 16.18 -16.20
CA ASP A 317 -25.66 17.51 -16.50
C ASP A 317 -24.67 18.58 -16.05
N GLU A 318 -23.95 19.19 -16.99
CA GLU A 318 -22.96 20.21 -16.68
C GLU A 318 -23.58 21.51 -16.20
N SER A 319 -24.83 21.81 -16.57
CA SER A 319 -25.53 23.04 -16.12
C SER A 319 -25.73 23.11 -14.62
N ARG A 320 -25.70 21.97 -13.94
CA ARG A 320 -25.79 21.85 -12.46
C ARG A 320 -24.46 22.20 -11.76
N CYS A 321 -23.37 22.37 -12.51
CA CYS A 321 -22.06 22.66 -11.93
C CYS A 321 -21.95 24.10 -11.45
N THR A 322 -21.73 24.30 -10.16
CA THR A 322 -21.57 25.63 -9.54
C THR A 322 -20.13 26.15 -9.58
N GLY A 323 -19.17 25.39 -10.12
CA GLY A 323 -17.75 25.76 -10.13
C GLY A 323 -17.06 25.71 -8.77
N CYS A 324 -17.62 25.03 -7.77
CA CYS A 324 -17.07 24.98 -6.40
C CYS A 324 -15.71 24.26 -6.27
N ASN A 325 -15.30 23.54 -7.30
CA ASN A 325 -14.03 22.79 -7.41
C ASN A 325 -13.78 21.73 -6.30
N LYS A 326 -14.79 21.24 -5.60
CA LYS A 326 -14.62 20.13 -4.65
C LYS A 326 -14.07 18.89 -5.34
N CYS A 327 -14.54 18.57 -6.55
CA CYS A 327 -14.03 17.46 -7.36
C CYS A 327 -12.51 17.56 -7.62
N GLY A 328 -11.99 18.75 -7.87
CA GLY A 328 -10.55 18.99 -8.03
C GLY A 328 -9.78 18.84 -6.71
N LYS A 329 -10.32 19.40 -5.62
CA LYS A 329 -9.69 19.28 -4.28
C LYS A 329 -9.49 17.82 -3.88
N TYR A 330 -10.48 16.96 -4.11
CA TYR A 330 -10.45 15.55 -3.70
C TYR A 330 -9.86 14.61 -4.75
N CYS A 331 -9.49 15.12 -5.93
CA CYS A 331 -8.89 14.29 -7.00
C CYS A 331 -7.40 14.06 -6.74
N ALA A 332 -7.05 12.92 -6.14
CA ALA A 332 -5.66 12.62 -5.80
C ALA A 332 -4.73 12.43 -7.01
N THR A 333 -5.27 12.21 -8.21
CA THR A 333 -4.48 12.16 -9.45
C THR A 333 -4.50 13.49 -10.21
N GLY A 334 -5.32 14.47 -9.77
CA GLY A 334 -5.52 15.73 -10.47
C GLY A 334 -6.19 15.57 -11.85
N ALA A 335 -6.91 14.47 -12.06
CA ALA A 335 -7.59 14.18 -13.33
C ALA A 335 -8.79 15.08 -13.59
N THR A 336 -9.37 15.70 -12.56
CA THR A 336 -10.49 16.62 -12.73
C THR A 336 -10.36 17.85 -11.85
N TYR A 337 -10.80 18.98 -12.36
CA TYR A 337 -10.86 20.26 -11.67
C TYR A 337 -11.79 21.22 -12.40
N TYR A 338 -12.22 22.30 -11.72
CA TYR A 338 -12.95 23.38 -12.38
C TYR A 338 -11.97 24.48 -12.81
N ASP A 339 -11.90 24.72 -14.12
CA ASP A 339 -11.13 25.82 -14.69
C ASP A 339 -11.94 27.12 -14.55
N LYS A 340 -11.44 28.03 -13.69
CA LYS A 340 -12.11 29.28 -13.40
C LYS A 340 -12.07 30.28 -14.56
N GLU A 341 -11.03 30.24 -15.39
CA GLU A 341 -10.87 31.14 -16.53
C GLU A 341 -11.77 30.69 -17.68
N ALA A 342 -11.73 29.42 -18.02
CA ALA A 342 -12.57 28.83 -19.03
C ALA A 342 -14.02 28.59 -18.57
N LYS A 343 -14.32 28.78 -17.27
CA LYS A 343 -15.62 28.51 -16.61
C LYS A 343 -16.21 27.16 -16.95
N LYS A 344 -15.34 26.12 -16.96
CA LYS A 344 -15.74 24.77 -17.32
C LYS A 344 -15.07 23.71 -16.44
N LEU A 345 -15.72 22.56 -16.38
CA LEU A 345 -15.20 21.39 -15.71
C LEU A 345 -14.23 20.65 -16.63
N VAL A 346 -12.98 20.48 -16.18
CA VAL A 346 -11.94 19.72 -16.90
C VAL A 346 -11.91 18.29 -16.41
N PHE A 347 -11.71 17.35 -17.34
CA PHE A 347 -11.53 15.93 -17.00
C PHE A 347 -10.52 15.29 -17.94
N ASP A 348 -9.45 14.74 -17.35
CA ASP A 348 -8.44 13.93 -18.01
C ASP A 348 -8.73 12.44 -17.73
N TYR A 349 -9.34 11.79 -18.70
CA TYR A 349 -9.72 10.38 -18.64
C TYR A 349 -8.53 9.46 -18.39
N ASP A 350 -7.39 9.74 -19.01
CA ASP A 350 -6.22 8.88 -18.93
C ASP A 350 -5.56 8.90 -17.54
N SER A 351 -5.58 10.04 -16.86
CA SER A 351 -5.07 10.19 -15.50
C SER A 351 -6.06 9.77 -14.42
N CYS A 352 -7.34 9.56 -14.77
CA CYS A 352 -8.37 9.16 -13.82
C CYS A 352 -8.19 7.70 -13.40
N VAL A 353 -8.10 7.44 -12.08
CA VAL A 353 -8.02 6.08 -11.51
C VAL A 353 -9.39 5.45 -11.22
N GLY A 354 -10.48 6.19 -11.42
CA GLY A 354 -11.83 5.66 -11.22
C GLY A 354 -12.25 5.47 -9.76
N CYS A 355 -11.72 6.28 -8.85
CA CYS A 355 -11.98 6.17 -7.41
C CYS A 355 -13.36 6.67 -6.97
N GLY A 356 -14.11 7.37 -7.80
CA GLY A 356 -15.44 7.88 -7.49
C GLY A 356 -15.51 9.18 -6.69
N GLN A 357 -14.40 9.68 -6.12
CA GLN A 357 -14.42 10.83 -5.19
C GLN A 357 -15.02 12.11 -5.81
N CYS A 358 -14.84 12.34 -7.10
CA CYS A 358 -15.47 13.49 -7.78
C CYS A 358 -17.00 13.39 -7.88
N VAL A 359 -17.56 12.20 -7.73
CA VAL A 359 -19.01 11.94 -7.65
C VAL A 359 -19.47 12.04 -6.19
N THR A 360 -18.83 11.32 -5.27
CA THR A 360 -19.17 11.29 -3.83
C THR A 360 -19.16 12.70 -3.21
N GLN A 361 -18.19 13.54 -3.60
CA GLN A 361 -18.05 14.89 -3.05
C GLN A 361 -18.91 15.96 -3.76
N CYS A 362 -19.61 15.59 -4.83
CA CYS A 362 -20.46 16.52 -5.57
C CYS A 362 -21.88 16.57 -4.97
N ALA A 363 -22.24 17.73 -4.39
CA ALA A 363 -23.59 17.94 -3.83
C ALA A 363 -24.66 18.19 -4.91
N PHE A 364 -24.27 18.28 -6.18
CA PHE A 364 -25.14 18.69 -7.27
C PHE A 364 -25.40 17.60 -8.31
N ASP A 365 -24.92 16.38 -8.06
CA ASP A 365 -25.06 15.22 -8.95
C ASP A 365 -24.71 15.52 -10.43
N VAL A 366 -23.63 16.26 -10.63
CA VAL A 366 -23.16 16.62 -11.99
C VAL A 366 -22.68 15.39 -12.76
N ARG A 367 -22.20 14.37 -12.04
CA ARG A 367 -21.60 13.15 -12.58
C ARG A 367 -22.13 11.90 -11.88
N LYS A 368 -22.06 10.78 -12.58
CA LYS A 368 -22.25 9.44 -12.00
C LYS A 368 -21.08 8.53 -12.37
N MET A 369 -20.81 7.52 -11.59
CA MET A 369 -19.89 6.46 -11.97
C MET A 369 -20.60 5.46 -12.88
N VAL A 370 -19.91 5.06 -13.94
CA VAL A 370 -20.38 4.03 -14.87
C VAL A 370 -19.30 2.98 -15.08
N PRO A 371 -19.67 1.71 -15.31
CA PRO A 371 -18.73 0.69 -15.78
C PRO A 371 -18.02 1.18 -17.05
N ASP A 372 -16.72 0.92 -17.13
CA ASP A 372 -15.91 1.44 -18.22
C ASP A 372 -14.72 0.49 -18.48
N GLU A 373 -14.65 -0.01 -19.71
CA GLU A 373 -13.53 -0.82 -20.18
C GLU A 373 -12.39 0.10 -20.62
N ARG A 374 -11.26 0.07 -19.90
CA ARG A 374 -10.20 1.06 -20.06
C ARG A 374 -8.81 0.50 -19.79
N PRO A 375 -7.73 1.18 -20.25
CA PRO A 375 -6.37 0.77 -19.97
C PRO A 375 -6.14 0.62 -18.46
N VAL A 376 -5.46 -0.45 -18.07
CA VAL A 376 -5.24 -0.85 -16.65
C VAL A 376 -4.51 0.24 -15.86
N PHE A 377 -3.44 0.82 -16.42
CA PHE A 377 -2.65 1.83 -15.70
C PHE A 377 -3.07 3.27 -16.03
N ALA A 378 -2.95 4.12 -15.01
CA ALA A 378 -3.09 5.56 -15.22
C ALA A 378 -1.96 6.08 -16.13
N LYS A 379 -2.27 7.10 -16.94
CA LYS A 379 -1.29 7.76 -17.81
C LYS A 379 -0.15 8.34 -16.99
N THR A 380 1.06 8.13 -17.48
CA THR A 380 2.25 8.76 -16.91
C THR A 380 2.13 10.28 -16.97
N ARG A 381 2.23 10.98 -15.84
CA ARG A 381 2.19 12.45 -15.81
C ARG A 381 3.52 13.05 -16.24
N LYS A 382 3.46 14.18 -16.93
CA LYS A 382 4.65 15.00 -17.18
C LYS A 382 5.12 15.56 -15.84
N ARG A 383 6.43 15.64 -15.67
CA ARG A 383 7.04 16.30 -14.52
C ARG A 383 6.69 17.80 -14.57
N ALA A 384 6.19 18.32 -13.46
CA ALA A 384 5.98 19.75 -13.29
C ALA A 384 7.33 20.49 -13.11
#